data_8a9327c9029a369c599241fa486ad967
#
_entry.id   8a9327c9029a369c599241fa486ad967
#
_cell.length_a   1.000
_cell.length_b   1.000
_cell.length_c   1.000
_cell.angle_alpha   90.00
_cell.angle_beta   90.00
_cell.angle_gamma   90.00
#
_symmetry.space_group_name_H-M   'P 1'
#
loop_
_entity.id
_entity.type
_entity.pdbx_description
1 polymer ?
#
loop_
_entity_poly.entity_id
_entity_poly.type
_entity_poly.pdbx_seq_one_letter_code
_entity_poly.pdbx_strand_id
1 'polypeptide(L)'
;MKKIFLIFPNQLFKIKDQFSATKNIALIEDSLFFGCDLQWKQKFHCQKIIFHKATMNYYEQVLKQHGYNVIYIKHKRETRTEENLNYLKEKGFNHFITYEAHDWSLEKRIKNFSLKNNIILETKRSEMFITSDDLSDEIINQKKAYGMQKFYRNQRKSLNILIEKDGSPTGGEWSFDKLNRKKLPNSIKVPRLPTLGTSKFLDKAKKDVSINYQDYYGRYESFNYPLTHKEAEKWLDVFLIERFNLFGDYEDAIHSDHRTLWHSIFS
;
A
#
# COMPACT_ATOMS: atom_id res chain seq x y z
N MET A 1 -14.38 -28.01 -0.33
CA MET A 1 -13.16 -27.25 -0.02
C MET A 1 -13.52 -25.97 0.76
N LYS A 2 -12.82 -25.70 1.85
CA LYS A 2 -13.07 -24.51 2.66
C LYS A 2 -12.10 -23.40 2.25
N LYS A 3 -12.67 -22.34 1.65
CA LYS A 3 -11.89 -21.21 1.11
C LYS A 3 -11.74 -20.09 2.13
N ILE A 4 -10.60 -19.39 2.09
CA ILE A 4 -10.36 -18.16 2.83
C ILE A 4 -9.55 -17.17 2.00
N PHE A 5 -9.89 -15.88 2.09
CA PHE A 5 -9.13 -14.81 1.44
C PHE A 5 -8.12 -14.22 2.44
N LEU A 6 -6.84 -14.20 2.08
CA LEU A 6 -5.76 -13.64 2.89
C LEU A 6 -5.57 -12.17 2.52
N ILE A 7 -5.55 -11.29 3.51
CA ILE A 7 -5.34 -9.85 3.33
C ILE A 7 -4.26 -9.38 4.30
N PHE A 8 -3.27 -8.70 3.76
CA PHE A 8 -2.14 -8.12 4.47
C PHE A 8 -2.26 -6.58 4.58
N PRO A 9 -1.45 -5.90 5.42
CA PRO A 9 -1.61 -4.47 5.70
C PRO A 9 -1.55 -3.54 4.49
N ASN A 10 -0.89 -3.95 3.40
CA ASN A 10 -0.80 -3.19 2.15
C ASN A 10 -1.92 -3.48 1.15
N GLN A 11 -2.93 -4.28 1.50
CA GLN A 11 -3.96 -4.78 0.59
C GLN A 11 -5.39 -4.39 1.02
N LEU A 12 -5.54 -3.31 1.76
CA LEU A 12 -6.83 -2.88 2.30
C LEU A 12 -7.65 -2.11 1.24
N PHE A 13 -7.93 -2.78 0.11
CA PHE A 13 -8.68 -2.18 -1.00
C PHE A 13 -10.14 -1.93 -0.65
N LYS A 14 -10.79 -0.97 -1.34
CA LYS A 14 -12.23 -0.78 -1.23
C LYS A 14 -12.98 -2.07 -1.54
N ILE A 15 -14.01 -2.36 -0.74
CA ILE A 15 -14.81 -3.56 -0.94
C ILE A 15 -15.68 -3.38 -2.19
N LYS A 16 -15.47 -4.26 -3.14
CA LYS A 16 -16.24 -4.47 -4.36
C LYS A 16 -16.62 -5.95 -4.42
N ASP A 17 -16.79 -6.52 -5.60
CA ASP A 17 -17.10 -7.94 -5.81
C ASP A 17 -15.88 -8.89 -5.69
N GLN A 18 -14.72 -8.36 -5.31
CA GLN A 18 -13.47 -9.10 -5.26
C GLN A 18 -13.48 -10.31 -4.32
N PHE A 19 -14.34 -10.31 -3.32
CA PHE A 19 -14.47 -11.40 -2.35
C PHE A 19 -15.63 -12.36 -2.63
N SER A 20 -16.21 -12.32 -3.85
CA SER A 20 -17.34 -13.20 -4.25
C SER A 20 -17.05 -14.68 -4.09
N ALA A 21 -15.78 -15.10 -4.16
CA ALA A 21 -15.37 -16.49 -4.05
C ALA A 21 -15.50 -17.09 -2.64
N THR A 22 -15.57 -16.27 -1.58
CA THR A 22 -15.72 -16.73 -0.19
C THR A 22 -16.16 -15.61 0.74
N LYS A 23 -16.91 -15.96 1.79
CA LYS A 23 -17.24 -15.06 2.90
C LYS A 23 -16.20 -15.07 4.02
N ASN A 24 -15.21 -15.96 3.99
CA ASN A 24 -14.19 -16.05 5.03
C ASN A 24 -12.97 -15.24 4.63
N ILE A 25 -12.55 -14.33 5.50
CA ILE A 25 -11.40 -13.44 5.29
C ILE A 25 -10.46 -13.54 6.48
N ALA A 26 -9.17 -13.70 6.22
CA ALA A 26 -8.11 -13.58 7.22
C ALA A 26 -7.41 -12.23 7.05
N LEU A 27 -7.48 -11.37 8.06
CA LEU A 27 -6.63 -10.20 8.18
C LEU A 27 -5.38 -10.60 8.97
N ILE A 28 -4.20 -10.44 8.37
CA ILE A 28 -2.95 -10.94 8.93
C ILE A 28 -1.97 -9.79 9.16
N GLU A 29 -1.66 -9.49 10.42
CA GLU A 29 -0.56 -8.61 10.82
C GLU A 29 0.76 -9.38 10.73
N ASP A 30 1.27 -9.57 9.51
CA ASP A 30 2.50 -10.33 9.30
C ASP A 30 3.75 -9.55 9.74
N SER A 31 4.75 -10.27 10.29
CA SER A 31 5.99 -9.67 10.81
C SER A 31 6.76 -8.85 9.79
N LEU A 32 6.66 -9.15 8.50
CA LEU A 32 7.27 -8.36 7.42
C LEU A 32 6.77 -6.91 7.40
N PHE A 33 5.54 -6.64 7.86
CA PHE A 33 4.96 -5.30 7.93
C PHE A 33 5.09 -4.65 9.31
N PHE A 34 5.34 -5.46 10.36
CA PHE A 34 5.40 -4.98 11.73
C PHE A 34 6.83 -4.90 12.28
N GLY A 35 7.82 -5.36 11.53
CA GLY A 35 9.21 -5.45 11.95
C GLY A 35 9.49 -6.65 12.84
N CYS A 36 10.77 -6.87 13.15
CA CYS A 36 11.24 -8.05 13.91
C CYS A 36 10.91 -9.39 13.24
N ASP A 37 10.75 -9.42 11.92
CA ASP A 37 10.75 -10.65 11.16
C ASP A 37 12.09 -11.40 11.37
N LEU A 38 12.05 -12.72 11.46
CA LEU A 38 13.25 -13.52 11.78
C LEU A 38 14.35 -13.43 10.72
N GLN A 39 13.97 -13.23 9.46
CA GLN A 39 14.92 -13.05 8.35
C GLN A 39 15.29 -11.57 8.18
N TRP A 40 14.34 -10.66 8.38
CA TRP A 40 14.50 -9.22 8.18
C TRP A 40 14.30 -8.48 9.50
N LYS A 41 15.29 -8.59 10.40
CA LYS A 41 15.25 -8.03 11.76
C LYS A 41 15.35 -6.51 11.79
N GLN A 42 14.42 -5.83 11.13
CA GLN A 42 14.37 -4.37 11.05
C GLN A 42 13.20 -3.84 11.87
N LYS A 43 13.47 -2.88 12.76
CA LYS A 43 12.43 -2.12 13.43
C LYS A 43 11.95 -0.98 12.55
N PHE A 44 10.65 -0.79 12.49
CA PHE A 44 10.06 0.32 11.76
C PHE A 44 9.82 1.53 12.66
N HIS A 45 9.58 2.70 12.06
CA HIS A 45 9.11 3.86 12.79
C HIS A 45 7.75 3.56 13.44
N CYS A 46 7.54 3.98 14.70
CA CYS A 46 6.32 3.66 15.45
C CYS A 46 5.03 4.10 14.73
N GLN A 47 5.07 5.21 13.98
CA GLN A 47 3.90 5.67 13.20
C GLN A 47 3.49 4.68 12.09
N LYS A 48 4.44 3.94 11.49
CA LYS A 48 4.11 2.88 10.53
C LYS A 48 3.31 1.76 11.20
N ILE A 49 3.69 1.38 12.40
CA ILE A 49 2.98 0.34 13.16
C ILE A 49 1.59 0.83 13.57
N ILE A 50 1.47 2.08 14.03
CA ILE A 50 0.19 2.71 14.35
C ILE A 50 -0.71 2.72 13.13
N PHE A 51 -0.17 3.13 11.96
CA PHE A 51 -0.91 3.17 10.70
C PHE A 51 -1.47 1.78 10.35
N HIS A 52 -0.63 0.75 10.32
CA HIS A 52 -1.08 -0.61 10.01
C HIS A 52 -2.13 -1.10 11.01
N LYS A 53 -1.91 -0.93 12.31
CA LYS A 53 -2.89 -1.36 13.33
C LYS A 53 -4.22 -0.61 13.22
N ALA A 54 -4.19 0.70 13.06
CA ALA A 54 -5.40 1.50 12.97
C ALA A 54 -6.20 1.18 11.69
N THR A 55 -5.54 1.13 10.53
CA THR A 55 -6.19 0.83 9.24
C THR A 55 -6.72 -0.60 9.19
N MET A 56 -5.99 -1.58 9.71
CA MET A 56 -6.45 -2.97 9.78
C MET A 56 -7.65 -3.15 10.72
N ASN A 57 -7.65 -2.50 11.90
CA ASN A 57 -8.81 -2.52 12.80
C ASN A 57 -10.04 -1.83 12.19
N TYR A 58 -9.85 -0.72 11.47
CA TYR A 58 -10.91 -0.09 10.70
C TYR A 58 -11.46 -1.04 9.63
N TYR A 59 -10.57 -1.65 8.86
CA TYR A 59 -10.94 -2.55 7.76
C TYR A 59 -11.66 -3.81 8.25
N GLU A 60 -11.26 -4.35 9.41
CA GLU A 60 -11.99 -5.43 10.08
C GLU A 60 -13.46 -5.04 10.32
N GLN A 61 -13.69 -3.84 10.85
CA GLN A 61 -15.06 -3.36 11.09
C GLN A 61 -15.84 -3.25 9.78
N VAL A 62 -15.22 -2.69 8.73
CA VAL A 62 -15.86 -2.55 7.40
C VAL A 62 -16.23 -3.92 6.83
N LEU A 63 -15.32 -4.90 6.85
CA LEU A 63 -15.60 -6.26 6.38
C LEU A 63 -16.78 -6.91 7.14
N LYS A 64 -16.81 -6.79 8.46
CA LYS A 64 -17.91 -7.32 9.28
C LYS A 64 -19.23 -6.66 8.96
N GLN A 65 -19.27 -5.36 8.71
CA GLN A 65 -20.48 -4.63 8.29
C GLN A 65 -20.99 -5.08 6.91
N HIS A 66 -20.09 -5.57 6.04
CA HIS A 66 -20.47 -6.18 4.75
C HIS A 66 -20.79 -7.69 4.84
N GLY A 67 -20.90 -8.25 6.06
CA GLY A 67 -21.30 -9.63 6.28
C GLY A 67 -20.21 -10.67 6.03
N TYR A 68 -18.95 -10.30 6.09
CA TYR A 68 -17.82 -11.24 6.01
C TYR A 68 -17.46 -11.84 7.37
N ASN A 69 -17.07 -13.11 7.38
CA ASN A 69 -16.52 -13.81 8.53
C ASN A 69 -15.01 -13.50 8.62
N VAL A 70 -14.64 -12.67 9.58
CA VAL A 70 -13.24 -12.19 9.68
C VAL A 70 -12.49 -12.94 10.77
N ILE A 71 -11.37 -13.56 10.39
CA ILE A 71 -10.35 -14.07 11.30
C ILE A 71 -9.23 -13.03 11.32
N TYR A 72 -9.07 -12.33 12.45
CA TYR A 72 -8.01 -11.34 12.60
C TYR A 72 -6.84 -11.94 13.36
N ILE A 73 -5.72 -12.14 12.66
CA ILE A 73 -4.47 -12.65 13.22
C ILE A 73 -3.59 -11.44 13.54
N LYS A 74 -3.49 -11.13 14.84
CA LYS A 74 -2.67 -10.03 15.35
C LYS A 74 -1.20 -10.41 15.37
N HIS A 75 -0.34 -9.45 15.07
CA HIS A 75 1.11 -9.61 15.16
C HIS A 75 1.53 -10.02 16.58
N LYS A 76 2.36 -11.04 16.62
CA LYS A 76 3.18 -11.43 17.78
C LYS A 76 4.62 -11.41 17.33
N ARG A 77 5.52 -10.90 18.18
CA ARG A 77 6.95 -10.89 17.88
C ARG A 77 7.44 -12.30 17.59
N GLU A 78 8.39 -12.40 16.65
CA GLU A 78 9.03 -13.66 16.24
C GLU A 78 8.09 -14.70 15.62
N THR A 79 6.82 -14.36 15.37
CA THR A 79 5.89 -15.22 14.63
C THR A 79 6.24 -15.21 13.14
N ARG A 80 6.36 -16.38 12.55
CA ARG A 80 6.63 -16.55 11.13
C ARG A 80 5.33 -16.48 10.32
N THR A 81 5.43 -16.07 9.07
CA THR A 81 4.29 -16.13 8.12
C THR A 81 3.67 -17.53 8.09
N GLU A 82 4.51 -18.57 8.07
CA GLU A 82 4.07 -19.96 8.01
C GLU A 82 3.25 -20.39 9.24
N GLU A 83 3.50 -19.81 10.40
CA GLU A 83 2.70 -20.10 11.62
C GLU A 83 1.29 -19.52 11.49
N ASN A 84 1.16 -18.31 10.94
CA ASN A 84 -0.14 -17.70 10.64
C ASN A 84 -0.93 -18.53 9.63
N LEU A 85 -0.26 -19.03 8.59
CA LEU A 85 -0.88 -19.87 7.57
C LEU A 85 -1.25 -21.26 8.14
N ASN A 86 -0.41 -21.83 9.00
CA ASN A 86 -0.69 -23.11 9.66
C ASN A 86 -1.92 -23.02 10.57
N TYR A 87 -2.07 -21.92 11.32
CA TYR A 87 -3.26 -21.66 12.12
C TYR A 87 -4.54 -21.69 11.27
N LEU A 88 -4.52 -21.14 10.06
CA LEU A 88 -5.66 -21.19 9.14
C LEU A 88 -5.90 -22.60 8.61
N LYS A 89 -4.84 -23.34 8.29
CA LYS A 89 -4.94 -24.75 7.89
C LYS A 89 -5.58 -25.61 8.99
N GLU A 90 -5.17 -25.43 10.25
CA GLU A 90 -5.73 -26.15 11.40
C GLU A 90 -7.22 -25.84 11.61
N LYS A 91 -7.71 -24.66 11.19
CA LYS A 91 -9.14 -24.32 11.13
C LYS A 91 -9.87 -24.97 9.93
N GLY A 92 -9.19 -25.81 9.17
CA GLY A 92 -9.73 -26.58 8.06
C GLY A 92 -9.76 -25.83 6.72
N PHE A 93 -9.10 -24.66 6.60
CA PHE A 93 -8.98 -23.99 5.31
C PHE A 93 -7.90 -24.67 4.47
N ASN A 94 -8.28 -25.08 3.25
CA ASN A 94 -7.43 -25.79 2.30
C ASN A 94 -7.38 -25.14 0.91
N HIS A 95 -7.97 -23.96 0.76
CA HIS A 95 -7.89 -23.11 -0.42
C HIS A 95 -7.69 -21.66 0.01
N PHE A 96 -6.48 -21.15 -0.23
CA PHE A 96 -6.11 -19.78 0.04
C PHE A 96 -6.26 -18.95 -1.21
N ILE A 97 -6.88 -17.78 -1.07
CA ILE A 97 -7.00 -16.76 -2.12
C ILE A 97 -6.27 -15.52 -1.61
N THR A 98 -5.44 -14.88 -2.40
CA THR A 98 -4.75 -13.65 -2.03
C THR A 98 -4.59 -12.75 -3.24
N TYR A 99 -4.30 -11.47 -3.02
CA TYR A 99 -3.73 -10.62 -4.06
C TYR A 99 -2.22 -10.85 -4.19
N GLU A 100 -1.64 -10.47 -5.34
CA GLU A 100 -0.20 -10.25 -5.46
C GLU A 100 0.27 -9.39 -4.29
N ALA A 101 1.22 -9.89 -3.51
CA ALA A 101 1.61 -9.23 -2.27
C ALA A 101 2.56 -8.04 -2.48
N HIS A 102 3.19 -7.98 -3.66
CA HIS A 102 4.25 -7.00 -3.99
C HIS A 102 5.38 -6.96 -2.94
N ASP A 103 5.56 -8.08 -2.29
CA ASP A 103 6.68 -8.39 -1.40
C ASP A 103 7.17 -9.80 -1.73
N TRP A 104 8.36 -9.89 -2.29
CA TRP A 104 8.93 -11.15 -2.76
C TRP A 104 9.04 -12.21 -1.65
N SER A 105 9.40 -11.80 -0.42
CA SER A 105 9.53 -12.73 0.71
C SER A 105 8.17 -13.30 1.10
N LEU A 106 7.15 -12.46 1.17
CA LEU A 106 5.79 -12.87 1.51
C LEU A 106 5.22 -13.83 0.46
N GLU A 107 5.33 -13.49 -0.82
CA GLU A 107 4.85 -14.34 -1.93
C GLU A 107 5.52 -15.70 -1.92
N LYS A 108 6.84 -15.72 -1.77
CA LYS A 108 7.61 -16.96 -1.69
C LYS A 108 7.19 -17.82 -0.49
N ARG A 109 6.97 -17.21 0.67
CA ARG A 109 6.52 -17.92 1.89
C ARG A 109 5.13 -18.53 1.70
N ILE A 110 4.17 -17.76 1.18
CA ILE A 110 2.80 -18.25 0.91
C ILE A 110 2.84 -19.40 -0.09
N LYS A 111 3.54 -19.22 -1.21
CA LYS A 111 3.67 -20.25 -2.27
C LYS A 111 4.29 -21.53 -1.74
N ASN A 112 5.43 -21.44 -1.04
CA ASN A 112 6.12 -22.59 -0.49
C ASN A 112 5.29 -23.32 0.57
N PHE A 113 4.62 -22.58 1.47
CA PHE A 113 3.73 -23.15 2.46
C PHE A 113 2.57 -23.91 1.79
N SER A 114 1.94 -23.31 0.80
CA SER A 114 0.81 -23.91 0.09
C SER A 114 1.20 -25.19 -0.64
N LEU A 115 2.33 -25.19 -1.35
CA LEU A 115 2.88 -26.38 -2.01
C LEU A 115 3.18 -27.50 -1.01
N LYS A 116 3.90 -27.19 0.08
CA LYS A 116 4.30 -28.17 1.09
C LYS A 116 3.10 -28.81 1.81
N ASN A 117 2.00 -28.10 1.93
CA ASN A 117 0.82 -28.53 2.69
C ASN A 117 -0.37 -28.94 1.82
N ASN A 118 -0.21 -29.09 0.51
CA ASN A 118 -1.28 -29.41 -0.44
C ASN A 118 -2.47 -28.46 -0.35
N ILE A 119 -2.20 -27.16 -0.16
CA ILE A 119 -3.20 -26.10 -0.15
C ILE A 119 -3.31 -25.50 -1.55
N ILE A 120 -4.52 -25.37 -2.06
CA ILE A 120 -4.77 -24.67 -3.31
C ILE A 120 -4.51 -23.18 -3.07
N LEU A 121 -3.62 -22.59 -3.87
CA LEU A 121 -3.35 -21.16 -3.84
C LEU A 121 -3.86 -20.49 -5.12
N GLU A 122 -4.76 -19.54 -4.96
CA GLU A 122 -5.26 -18.67 -6.02
C GLU A 122 -4.72 -17.26 -5.78
N THR A 123 -3.90 -16.74 -6.68
CA THR A 123 -3.40 -15.37 -6.62
C THR A 123 -4.18 -14.50 -7.60
N LYS A 124 -4.77 -13.42 -7.09
CA LYS A 124 -5.47 -12.41 -7.88
C LYS A 124 -4.55 -11.23 -8.14
N ARG A 125 -4.71 -10.62 -9.31
CA ARG A 125 -3.99 -9.39 -9.63
C ARG A 125 -4.31 -8.29 -8.63
N SER A 126 -3.29 -7.58 -8.18
CA SER A 126 -3.42 -6.42 -7.30
C SER A 126 -3.85 -5.17 -8.07
N GLU A 127 -4.66 -4.32 -7.44
CA GLU A 127 -5.02 -3.00 -7.98
C GLU A 127 -3.96 -1.92 -7.69
N MET A 128 -2.84 -2.25 -7.01
CA MET A 128 -1.80 -1.28 -6.64
C MET A 128 -1.00 -0.75 -7.82
N PHE A 129 -0.88 -1.53 -8.90
CA PHE A 129 -0.10 -1.17 -10.07
C PHE A 129 -0.95 -1.23 -11.33
N ILE A 130 -0.78 -0.21 -12.18
CA ILE A 130 -1.45 -0.13 -13.49
C ILE A 130 -0.87 -1.16 -14.46
N THR A 131 0.47 -1.37 -14.40
CA THR A 131 1.18 -2.34 -15.23
C THR A 131 1.05 -3.73 -14.64
N SER A 132 0.72 -4.73 -15.47
CA SER A 132 0.71 -6.14 -15.07
C SER A 132 2.12 -6.74 -15.11
N ASP A 133 2.33 -7.82 -14.34
CA ASP A 133 3.61 -8.54 -14.34
C ASP A 133 3.93 -9.10 -15.71
N ASP A 134 2.95 -9.69 -16.42
CA ASP A 134 3.14 -10.22 -17.79
C ASP A 134 3.70 -9.15 -18.74
N LEU A 135 3.16 -7.91 -18.67
CA LEU A 135 3.67 -6.81 -19.49
C LEU A 135 5.05 -6.36 -19.04
N SER A 136 5.32 -6.38 -17.73
CA SER A 136 6.64 -6.08 -17.19
C SER A 136 7.68 -7.10 -17.66
N ASP A 137 7.35 -8.39 -17.60
CA ASP A 137 8.21 -9.49 -18.04
C ASP A 137 8.48 -9.44 -19.53
N GLU A 138 7.48 -9.17 -20.37
CA GLU A 138 7.65 -8.96 -21.81
C GLU A 138 8.63 -7.84 -22.10
N ILE A 139 8.56 -6.76 -21.35
CA ILE A 139 9.43 -5.59 -21.53
C ILE A 139 10.86 -5.88 -21.03
N ILE A 140 11.02 -6.51 -19.86
CA ILE A 140 12.32 -6.83 -19.24
C ILE A 140 13.07 -7.89 -20.05
N ASN A 141 12.39 -8.88 -20.58
CA ASN A 141 12.97 -9.97 -21.39
C ASN A 141 13.41 -9.56 -22.79
N GLN A 142 13.09 -8.34 -23.24
CA GLN A 142 13.69 -7.80 -24.45
C GLN A 142 15.19 -7.60 -24.23
N LYS A 143 16.03 -8.33 -25.00
CA LYS A 143 17.52 -8.35 -24.93
C LYS A 143 18.23 -6.99 -25.13
N LYS A 144 17.51 -5.87 -25.14
CA LYS A 144 18.05 -4.51 -25.29
C LYS A 144 17.98 -3.76 -23.97
N ALA A 145 18.96 -2.91 -23.71
CA ALA A 145 19.00 -2.04 -22.55
C ALA A 145 17.62 -1.37 -22.33
N TYR A 146 17.08 -1.58 -21.15
CA TYR A 146 15.75 -1.10 -20.78
C TYR A 146 15.84 0.36 -20.34
N GLY A 147 15.21 1.26 -21.10
CA GLY A 147 15.17 2.69 -20.76
C GLY A 147 13.80 3.07 -20.17
N MET A 148 13.77 3.67 -18.97
CA MET A 148 12.55 4.16 -18.31
C MET A 148 11.71 5.07 -19.23
N GLN A 149 12.35 5.93 -20.04
CA GLN A 149 11.63 6.78 -20.98
C GLN A 149 10.85 5.99 -22.04
N LYS A 150 11.41 4.88 -22.54
CA LYS A 150 10.74 4.00 -23.50
C LYS A 150 9.53 3.31 -22.84
N PHE A 151 9.71 2.81 -21.64
CA PHE A 151 8.64 2.21 -20.87
C PHE A 151 7.49 3.20 -20.63
N TYR A 152 7.80 4.36 -20.09
CA TYR A 152 6.83 5.41 -19.81
C TYR A 152 6.03 5.80 -21.06
N ARG A 153 6.71 6.00 -22.19
CA ARG A 153 6.06 6.29 -23.47
C ARG A 153 5.12 5.16 -23.91
N ASN A 154 5.58 3.92 -23.82
CA ASN A 154 4.76 2.76 -24.19
C ASN A 154 3.54 2.63 -23.28
N GLN A 155 3.70 2.82 -21.97
CA GLN A 155 2.58 2.80 -21.02
C GLN A 155 1.56 3.89 -21.33
N ARG A 156 1.99 5.14 -21.58
CA ARG A 156 1.09 6.23 -21.96
C ARG A 156 0.28 5.88 -23.20
N LYS A 157 0.92 5.33 -24.24
CA LYS A 157 0.26 4.92 -25.47
C LYS A 157 -0.71 3.76 -25.23
N SER A 158 -0.29 2.71 -24.54
CA SER A 158 -1.09 1.53 -24.23
C SER A 158 -2.34 1.86 -23.41
N LEU A 159 -2.22 2.78 -22.45
CA LEU A 159 -3.30 3.19 -21.56
C LEU A 159 -4.09 4.41 -22.09
N ASN A 160 -3.67 4.98 -23.21
CA ASN A 160 -4.24 6.22 -23.78
C ASN A 160 -4.27 7.38 -22.77
N ILE A 161 -3.18 7.55 -21.98
CA ILE A 161 -3.06 8.59 -20.97
C ILE A 161 -2.24 9.74 -21.50
N LEU A 162 -2.80 10.95 -21.50
CA LEU A 162 -2.18 12.18 -22.01
C LEU A 162 -1.67 12.03 -23.45
N ILE A 163 -2.48 11.41 -24.30
CA ILE A 163 -2.26 11.22 -25.73
C ILE A 163 -3.32 11.96 -26.50
N GLU A 164 -2.88 12.74 -27.49
CA GLU A 164 -3.75 13.45 -28.43
C GLU A 164 -4.33 12.47 -29.47
N LYS A 165 -5.36 12.90 -30.21
CA LYS A 165 -6.02 12.06 -31.22
C LYS A 165 -5.09 11.58 -32.35
N ASP A 166 -4.04 12.32 -32.64
CA ASP A 166 -3.02 11.97 -33.64
C ASP A 166 -1.89 11.06 -33.09
N GLY A 167 -1.97 10.66 -31.82
CA GLY A 167 -0.98 9.83 -31.14
C GLY A 167 0.23 10.60 -30.60
N SER A 168 0.24 11.92 -30.69
CA SER A 168 1.25 12.78 -30.08
C SER A 168 1.03 12.93 -28.57
N PRO A 169 2.05 13.27 -27.78
CA PRO A 169 1.89 13.51 -26.35
C PRO A 169 1.21 14.85 -26.08
N THR A 170 0.24 14.88 -25.18
CA THR A 170 -0.34 16.12 -24.67
C THR A 170 0.75 17.04 -24.12
N GLY A 171 0.75 18.30 -24.50
CA GLY A 171 1.80 19.27 -24.16
C GLY A 171 3.04 19.21 -25.05
N GLY A 172 3.05 18.41 -26.12
CA GLY A 172 4.12 18.35 -27.13
C GLY A 172 5.36 17.52 -26.76
N GLU A 173 5.51 17.16 -25.48
CA GLU A 173 6.67 16.44 -24.98
C GLU A 173 6.29 15.14 -24.27
N TRP A 174 7.14 14.09 -24.43
CA TRP A 174 6.93 12.82 -23.75
C TRP A 174 7.29 12.87 -22.26
N SER A 175 8.15 13.77 -21.87
CA SER A 175 8.58 13.94 -20.48
C SER A 175 8.94 15.39 -20.19
N PHE A 176 8.45 15.89 -19.08
CA PHE A 176 8.77 17.22 -18.54
C PHE A 176 9.72 17.14 -17.34
N ASP A 177 10.36 16.01 -17.11
CA ASP A 177 11.28 15.73 -15.99
C ASP A 177 12.40 16.75 -15.81
N LYS A 178 12.81 17.41 -16.89
CA LYS A 178 13.81 18.49 -16.85
C LYS A 178 13.31 19.77 -16.16
N LEU A 179 12.00 19.93 -15.99
CA LEU A 179 11.35 21.12 -15.45
C LEU A 179 10.93 20.99 -13.99
N ASN A 180 11.03 19.81 -13.39
CA ASN A 180 10.50 19.49 -12.04
C ASN A 180 11.47 19.86 -10.88
N ARG A 181 12.63 20.45 -11.17
CA ARG A 181 13.70 20.76 -10.18
C ARG A 181 13.84 22.25 -9.90
N LYS A 182 12.76 22.99 -10.01
CA LYS A 182 12.79 24.43 -9.70
C LYS A 182 12.98 24.64 -8.19
N LYS A 183 13.79 25.65 -7.84
CA LYS A 183 13.89 26.10 -6.46
C LYS A 183 12.59 26.77 -6.06
N LEU A 184 12.06 26.42 -4.88
CA LEU A 184 10.83 27.03 -4.37
C LEU A 184 11.06 28.52 -4.05
N PRO A 185 10.33 29.46 -4.71
CA PRO A 185 10.42 30.87 -4.39
C PRO A 185 9.77 31.18 -3.02
N ASN A 186 10.33 32.13 -2.29
CA ASN A 186 9.78 32.57 -0.99
C ASN A 186 8.36 33.18 -1.11
N SER A 187 7.97 33.62 -2.30
CA SER A 187 6.62 34.14 -2.57
C SER A 187 5.53 33.07 -2.63
N ILE A 188 5.89 31.81 -2.81
CA ILE A 188 4.93 30.70 -2.87
C ILE A 188 4.61 30.20 -1.47
N LYS A 189 3.37 30.34 -1.06
CA LYS A 189 2.88 29.84 0.21
C LYS A 189 2.60 28.33 0.11
N VAL A 190 3.26 27.55 0.97
CA VAL A 190 3.01 26.11 1.06
C VAL A 190 1.62 25.86 1.67
N PRO A 191 0.74 25.11 1.01
CA PRO A 191 -0.57 24.76 1.57
C PRO A 191 -0.45 23.95 2.84
N ARG A 192 -1.36 24.13 3.78
CA ARG A 192 -1.42 23.33 5.01
C ARG A 192 -1.87 21.91 4.73
N LEU A 193 -1.41 20.96 5.53
CA LEU A 193 -1.94 19.60 5.46
C LEU A 193 -3.37 19.55 5.99
N PRO A 194 -4.22 18.66 5.46
CA PRO A 194 -5.52 18.40 6.01
C PRO A 194 -5.42 17.97 7.48
N THR A 195 -6.31 18.47 8.31
CA THR A 195 -6.42 18.03 9.71
C THR A 195 -7.30 16.80 9.75
N LEU A 196 -6.80 15.73 10.36
CA LEU A 196 -7.58 14.53 10.62
C LEU A 196 -8.38 14.69 11.92
N GLY A 197 -9.57 14.11 11.93
CA GLY A 197 -10.39 14.02 13.12
C GLY A 197 -9.87 13.00 14.14
N THR A 198 -10.46 12.98 15.32
CA THR A 198 -10.23 11.93 16.31
C THR A 198 -10.79 10.60 15.82
N SER A 199 -10.08 9.50 16.09
CA SER A 199 -10.49 8.16 15.67
C SER A 199 -10.23 7.14 16.77
N LYS A 200 -11.28 6.41 17.17
CA LYS A 200 -11.15 5.29 18.13
C LYS A 200 -10.12 4.25 17.69
N PHE A 201 -9.90 4.09 16.37
CA PHE A 201 -8.91 3.18 15.82
C PHE A 201 -7.49 3.70 16.04
N LEU A 202 -7.30 5.00 15.90
CA LEU A 202 -6.02 5.66 16.17
C LEU A 202 -5.65 5.56 17.65
N ASP A 203 -6.58 5.88 18.54
CA ASP A 203 -6.35 5.85 20.00
C ASP A 203 -6.00 4.43 20.46
N LYS A 204 -6.75 3.43 19.97
CA LYS A 204 -6.47 2.03 20.26
C LYS A 204 -5.10 1.60 19.73
N ALA A 205 -4.73 2.01 18.51
CA ALA A 205 -3.44 1.68 17.91
C ALA A 205 -2.27 2.37 18.65
N LYS A 206 -2.40 3.65 19.01
CA LYS A 206 -1.41 4.37 19.82
C LYS A 206 -1.19 3.69 21.17
N LYS A 207 -2.26 3.31 21.87
CA LYS A 207 -2.17 2.58 23.15
C LYS A 207 -1.48 1.23 22.99
N ASP A 208 -1.81 0.45 21.96
CA ASP A 208 -1.18 -0.84 21.70
C ASP A 208 0.32 -0.68 21.39
N VAL A 209 0.67 0.31 20.56
CA VAL A 209 2.07 0.57 20.19
C VAL A 209 2.89 1.07 21.39
N SER A 210 2.34 1.93 22.23
CA SER A 210 3.02 2.42 23.44
C SER A 210 3.33 1.32 24.46
N ILE A 211 2.60 0.20 24.42
CA ILE A 211 2.81 -0.95 25.33
C ILE A 211 3.72 -2.00 24.67
N ASN A 212 3.44 -2.39 23.44
CA ASN A 212 4.03 -3.57 22.82
C ASN A 212 5.21 -3.29 21.88
N TYR A 213 5.48 -2.00 21.54
CA TYR A 213 6.52 -1.58 20.59
C TYR A 213 7.40 -0.43 21.15
N GLN A 214 7.64 -0.41 22.46
CA GLN A 214 8.40 0.66 23.15
C GLN A 214 9.83 0.82 22.62
N ASP A 215 10.40 -0.22 22.07
CA ASP A 215 11.75 -0.24 21.48
C ASP A 215 11.79 0.18 20.01
N TYR A 216 10.65 0.59 19.44
CA TYR A 216 10.58 1.14 18.09
C TYR A 216 10.84 2.64 18.12
N TYR A 217 11.59 3.14 17.13
CA TYR A 217 11.98 4.54 17.08
C TYR A 217 10.83 5.45 16.59
N GLY A 218 10.98 6.75 16.83
CA GLY A 218 10.07 7.80 16.37
C GLY A 218 9.10 8.28 17.44
N ARG A 219 8.32 9.29 17.07
CA ARG A 219 7.28 9.89 17.90
C ARG A 219 5.91 9.62 17.32
N TYR A 220 4.95 9.24 18.13
CA TYR A 220 3.60 8.90 17.71
C TYR A 220 2.57 10.00 17.93
N GLU A 221 2.93 11.06 18.67
CA GLU A 221 2.03 12.19 18.99
C GLU A 221 1.64 12.95 17.70
N SER A 222 2.59 13.16 16.80
CA SER A 222 2.42 13.90 15.54
C SER A 222 1.86 13.05 14.39
N PHE A 223 1.23 11.91 14.68
CA PHE A 223 0.62 11.08 13.65
C PHE A 223 -0.51 11.85 12.95
N ASN A 224 -0.39 11.99 11.62
CA ASN A 224 -1.35 12.71 10.79
C ASN A 224 -1.48 12.05 9.40
N TYR A 225 -1.92 10.78 9.36
CA TYR A 225 -2.17 10.05 8.12
C TYR A 225 -3.63 9.56 8.07
N PRO A 226 -4.28 9.56 6.89
CA PRO A 226 -5.65 9.08 6.75
C PRO A 226 -5.72 7.58 7.10
N LEU A 227 -6.76 7.21 7.85
CA LEU A 227 -6.95 5.84 8.35
C LEU A 227 -8.10 5.10 7.64
N THR A 228 -8.95 5.84 6.95
CA THR A 228 -10.10 5.31 6.25
C THR A 228 -10.03 5.65 4.77
N HIS A 229 -10.70 4.87 3.92
CA HIS A 229 -10.78 5.18 2.49
C HIS A 229 -11.33 6.58 2.23
N LYS A 230 -12.36 6.99 2.98
CA LYS A 230 -12.96 8.33 2.86
C LYS A 230 -11.99 9.46 3.21
N GLU A 231 -11.19 9.28 4.25
CA GLU A 231 -10.15 10.25 4.61
C GLU A 231 -9.04 10.31 3.56
N ALA A 232 -8.62 9.16 3.02
CA ALA A 232 -7.63 9.10 1.97
C ALA A 232 -8.12 9.77 0.67
N GLU A 233 -9.39 9.57 0.30
CA GLU A 233 -10.01 10.26 -0.84
C GLU A 233 -10.05 11.78 -0.63
N LYS A 234 -10.50 12.22 0.55
CA LYS A 234 -10.49 13.64 0.89
C LYS A 234 -9.07 14.24 0.83
N TRP A 235 -8.08 13.48 1.26
CA TRP A 235 -6.68 13.92 1.21
C TRP A 235 -6.19 14.06 -0.24
N LEU A 236 -6.55 13.11 -1.10
CA LEU A 236 -6.27 13.19 -2.53
C LEU A 236 -6.96 14.40 -3.19
N ASP A 237 -8.24 14.65 -2.86
CA ASP A 237 -8.97 15.80 -3.38
C ASP A 237 -8.28 17.14 -3.00
N VAL A 238 -7.85 17.28 -1.74
CA VAL A 238 -7.09 18.46 -1.28
C VAL A 238 -5.78 18.61 -2.04
N PHE A 239 -5.04 17.51 -2.28
CA PHE A 239 -3.83 17.56 -3.11
C PHE A 239 -4.13 18.06 -4.53
N LEU A 240 -5.16 17.50 -5.18
CA LEU A 240 -5.52 17.87 -6.55
C LEU A 240 -5.95 19.34 -6.66
N ILE A 241 -6.65 19.85 -5.67
CA ILE A 241 -7.14 21.25 -5.67
C ILE A 241 -6.03 22.25 -5.31
N GLU A 242 -5.24 21.95 -4.28
CA GLU A 242 -4.34 22.94 -3.68
C GLU A 242 -2.89 22.82 -4.13
N ARG A 243 -2.45 21.64 -4.60
CA ARG A 243 -1.03 21.35 -4.86
C ARG A 243 -0.75 20.94 -6.31
N PHE A 244 -1.68 20.32 -7.01
CA PHE A 244 -1.41 19.68 -8.29
C PHE A 244 -0.90 20.66 -9.36
N ASN A 245 -1.39 21.90 -9.36
CA ASN A 245 -0.94 22.93 -10.33
C ASN A 245 0.55 23.26 -10.24
N LEU A 246 1.15 23.10 -9.08
CA LEU A 246 2.58 23.38 -8.84
C LEU A 246 3.42 22.10 -8.69
N PHE A 247 2.78 20.94 -8.77
CA PHE A 247 3.43 19.64 -8.63
C PHE A 247 4.58 19.49 -9.66
N GLY A 248 4.31 19.74 -10.95
CA GLY A 248 5.30 19.57 -12.00
C GLY A 248 6.55 20.45 -11.85
N ASP A 249 6.42 21.64 -11.28
CA ASP A 249 7.54 22.58 -11.11
C ASP A 249 8.38 22.29 -9.86
N TYR A 250 7.74 21.82 -8.78
CA TYR A 250 8.33 21.71 -7.45
C TYR A 250 8.27 20.30 -6.86
N GLU A 251 8.11 19.27 -7.71
CA GLU A 251 8.08 17.88 -7.25
C GLU A 251 9.32 17.54 -6.42
N ASP A 252 10.51 17.88 -6.91
CA ASP A 252 11.79 17.61 -6.26
C ASP A 252 12.25 18.72 -5.27
N ALA A 253 11.41 19.74 -5.03
CA ALA A 253 11.80 20.84 -4.15
C ALA A 253 11.93 20.38 -2.69
N ILE A 254 13.02 20.81 -2.03
CA ILE A 254 13.27 20.58 -0.60
C ILE A 254 13.37 21.93 0.10
N HIS A 255 12.79 22.04 1.30
CA HIS A 255 12.86 23.26 2.12
C HIS A 255 13.10 22.91 3.58
N SER A 256 13.96 23.71 4.27
CA SER A 256 14.34 23.47 5.66
C SER A 256 13.15 23.53 6.64
N ASP A 257 12.20 24.41 6.38
CA ASP A 257 11.12 24.74 7.31
C ASP A 257 9.80 24.02 6.97
N HIS A 258 9.76 23.35 5.82
CA HIS A 258 8.56 22.65 5.34
C HIS A 258 8.86 21.17 5.10
N ARG A 259 8.14 20.30 5.82
CA ARG A 259 8.24 18.84 5.67
C ARG A 259 7.41 18.31 4.51
N THR A 260 6.40 19.06 4.08
CA THR A 260 5.44 18.67 3.06
C THR A 260 5.35 19.74 2.02
N LEU A 261 5.74 19.43 0.81
CA LEU A 261 5.71 20.34 -0.34
C LEU A 261 4.76 19.80 -1.41
N TRP A 262 5.26 19.58 -2.62
CA TRP A 262 4.44 19.11 -3.76
C TRP A 262 4.82 17.71 -4.25
N HIS A 263 5.86 17.09 -3.69
CA HIS A 263 6.44 15.84 -4.17
C HIS A 263 5.61 14.58 -3.85
N SER A 264 4.55 14.69 -3.06
CA SER A 264 3.70 13.53 -2.73
C SER A 264 2.33 13.96 -2.23
N ILE A 265 1.31 13.18 -2.55
CA ILE A 265 -0.03 13.35 -1.98
C ILE A 265 -0.08 13.01 -0.50
N PHE A 266 0.90 12.30 0.00
CA PHE A 266 0.99 11.85 1.39
C PHE A 266 2.05 12.59 2.20
N SER A 267 2.72 13.52 1.61
CA SER A 267 3.76 14.34 2.25
C SER A 267 3.38 15.78 2.42
#